data_8c331dcb9937e8d4779b30614300e892
#
_entry.id   8c331dcb9937e8d4779b30614300e892
#
_cell.length_a   1.000
_cell.length_b   1.000
_cell.length_c   1.000
_cell.angle_alpha   90.00
_cell.angle_beta   90.00
_cell.angle_gamma   90.00
#
_symmetry.space_group_name_H-M   'P 1'
#
loop_
_entity.id
_entity.type
_entity.pdbx_description
1 polymer ?
#
loop_
_entity_poly.entity_id
_entity_poly.type
_entity_poly.pdbx_seq_one_letter_code
_entity_poly.pdbx_strand_id
1 'polypeptide(L)'
;MYLCTQIYLVIMRKTERNSFIVSKALRTFVTAAVLTAAASQLAHTADSMIVGHVVGQDAVSAINLVLPLVEMLNCIGFLICFGANAICAHAIGSNDMDKVARTFTATILTVMTLGLAVSLGISLFSREIVEAMSEEPELNEMAYDYIHHYAMGGWLQMLSYGLCLFVATDGRPRMVTIAVVAGAVVNGLVDLLTISVLGMGVEGAALGSLSMFTVNILILVSYLRKPSSSYRLKWPGKSIAGIFSANVKEGAPITVSNTLMAITIMMINDIVLENLGSDGLFIWSVCLQMLLLSYVFIDGVIESMFAIGGVLMGERDLRGLEILVKQALTFIASLVAIVIVLMYVPGLVGILFGVEPGSEMSVELTRVLRIFALMLIPFAVTQILLSTYQILGHERTSVVTATAQTAMLVIGVWSITHIGGIELWWGFVAGCLLVLLFQIGYTTARSQMYHVPISPLTMIPKEAEGFIFDRSVNYNVEDVYATLTDIDQFLKDSKVPAAAAFDINVCCEELMSNIAQHSKGRITTQSFDVHLCVNDKGIYVTLKDAGKPFDPIKAGKMADEHIGTQDNEHMGLRLVTNIIPDITYKYMYGQNTIFLWKKV
;
A
#
# COMPACT_ATOMS: atom_id res chain seq x y z
N MET A 1 19.28 -17.45 -38.40
CA MET A 1 18.25 -18.10 -37.55
C MET A 1 18.02 -17.33 -36.27
N TYR A 2 19.04 -16.98 -35.49
CA TYR A 2 18.91 -16.20 -34.23
C TYR A 2 18.32 -14.79 -34.44
N LEU A 3 18.67 -14.07 -35.49
CA LEU A 3 18.11 -12.75 -35.81
C LEU A 3 16.62 -12.83 -36.24
N CYS A 4 16.24 -13.86 -36.98
CA CYS A 4 14.82 -14.09 -37.33
C CYS A 4 13.97 -14.42 -36.13
N THR A 5 14.51 -15.16 -35.15
CA THR A 5 13.79 -15.47 -33.87
C THR A 5 13.66 -14.21 -33.00
N GLN A 6 14.68 -13.34 -32.99
CA GLN A 6 14.59 -12.07 -32.27
C GLN A 6 13.63 -11.07 -32.96
N ILE A 7 13.61 -11.01 -34.27
CA ILE A 7 12.65 -10.18 -35.01
C ILE A 7 11.23 -10.72 -34.85
N TYR A 8 11.05 -12.05 -34.85
CA TYR A 8 9.77 -12.70 -34.61
C TYR A 8 9.25 -12.45 -33.17
N LEU A 9 10.12 -12.50 -32.17
CA LEU A 9 9.83 -12.16 -30.77
C LEU A 9 9.51 -10.65 -30.58
N VAL A 10 10.12 -9.77 -31.39
CA VAL A 10 9.83 -8.33 -31.37
C VAL A 10 8.50 -8.01 -32.09
N ILE A 11 8.15 -8.77 -33.12
CA ILE A 11 6.85 -8.62 -33.83
C ILE A 11 5.68 -9.18 -32.98
N MET A 12 5.90 -10.23 -32.18
CA MET A 12 4.91 -10.76 -31.22
C MET A 12 4.61 -9.81 -30.04
N ARG A 13 5.36 -8.73 -29.86
CA ARG A 13 5.18 -7.71 -28.82
C ARG A 13 4.24 -6.56 -29.18
N LYS A 14 3.49 -6.64 -30.25
CA LYS A 14 2.49 -5.61 -30.61
C LYS A 14 1.15 -5.86 -29.94
N THR A 15 1.17 -5.97 -28.62
CA THR A 15 -0.05 -5.99 -27.83
C THR A 15 -0.26 -4.59 -27.25
N GLU A 16 -1.26 -3.92 -27.76
CA GLU A 16 -1.58 -2.53 -27.41
C GLU A 16 -2.41 -2.48 -26.12
N ARG A 17 -1.78 -2.81 -24.99
CA ARG A 17 -2.44 -2.62 -23.70
C ARG A 17 -2.27 -1.16 -23.26
N ASN A 18 -3.41 -0.50 -23.03
CA ASN A 18 -3.44 0.86 -22.50
C ASN A 18 -3.39 0.86 -20.95
N SER A 19 -3.27 2.04 -20.37
CA SER A 19 -3.13 2.20 -18.92
C SER A 19 -4.47 2.37 -18.19
N PHE A 20 -5.61 2.32 -18.88
CA PHE A 20 -6.91 2.74 -18.33
C PHE A 20 -7.32 1.94 -17.08
N ILE A 21 -7.31 0.61 -17.17
CA ILE A 21 -7.75 -0.30 -16.09
C ILE A 21 -6.87 -0.13 -14.86
N VAL A 22 -5.53 -0.20 -15.02
CA VAL A 22 -4.58 -0.05 -13.91
C VAL A 22 -4.64 1.34 -13.30
N SER A 23 -4.73 2.39 -14.13
CA SER A 23 -4.87 3.77 -13.65
C SER A 23 -6.16 4.00 -12.85
N LYS A 24 -7.27 3.39 -13.27
CA LYS A 24 -8.55 3.48 -12.56
C LYS A 24 -8.46 2.79 -11.20
N ALA A 25 -7.83 1.60 -11.13
CA ALA A 25 -7.60 0.91 -9.87
C ALA A 25 -6.76 1.76 -8.92
N LEU A 26 -5.62 2.27 -9.41
CA LEU A 26 -4.71 3.10 -8.61
C LEU A 26 -5.40 4.37 -8.10
N ARG A 27 -6.12 5.12 -8.95
CA ARG A 27 -6.88 6.31 -8.52
C ARG A 27 -7.88 6.00 -7.43
N THR A 28 -8.64 4.92 -7.60
CA THR A 28 -9.67 4.51 -6.63
C THR A 28 -9.06 4.19 -5.27
N PHE A 29 -7.90 3.53 -5.28
CA PHE A 29 -7.21 3.14 -4.06
C PHE A 29 -6.50 4.34 -3.41
N VAL A 30 -5.68 5.07 -4.16
CA VAL A 30 -4.94 6.25 -3.64
C VAL A 30 -5.88 7.27 -3.01
N THR A 31 -7.01 7.57 -3.65
CA THR A 31 -7.99 8.51 -3.06
C THR A 31 -8.49 8.02 -1.70
N ALA A 32 -8.79 6.73 -1.57
CA ALA A 32 -9.24 6.16 -0.32
C ALA A 32 -8.12 6.14 0.74
N ALA A 33 -6.90 5.75 0.36
CA ALA A 33 -5.74 5.67 1.26
C ALA A 33 -5.36 7.06 1.80
N VAL A 34 -5.29 8.09 0.94
CA VAL A 34 -5.01 9.48 1.36
C VAL A 34 -6.10 10.00 2.31
N LEU A 35 -7.38 9.75 2.02
CA LEU A 35 -8.47 10.13 2.93
C LEU A 35 -8.38 9.40 4.27
N THR A 36 -7.98 8.14 4.27
CA THR A 36 -7.78 7.34 5.49
C THR A 36 -6.63 7.92 6.32
N ALA A 37 -5.49 8.19 5.71
CA ALA A 37 -4.32 8.78 6.37
C ALA A 37 -4.63 10.19 6.92
N ALA A 38 -5.32 11.02 6.16
CA ALA A 38 -5.76 12.33 6.60
C ALA A 38 -6.72 12.26 7.79
N ALA A 39 -7.68 11.32 7.77
CA ALA A 39 -8.61 11.13 8.88
C ALA A 39 -7.89 10.67 10.17
N SER A 40 -6.92 9.74 10.05
CA SER A 40 -6.09 9.32 11.19
C SER A 40 -5.28 10.49 11.75
N GLN A 41 -4.64 11.28 10.89
CA GLN A 41 -3.85 12.43 11.34
C GLN A 41 -4.71 13.50 12.03
N LEU A 42 -5.90 13.77 11.51
CA LEU A 42 -6.85 14.68 12.14
C LEU A 42 -7.33 14.16 13.50
N ALA A 43 -7.56 12.86 13.65
CA ALA A 43 -7.93 12.26 14.93
C ALA A 43 -6.83 12.48 15.98
N HIS A 44 -5.58 12.14 15.67
CA HIS A 44 -4.44 12.35 16.59
C HIS A 44 -4.25 13.83 16.97
N THR A 45 -4.46 14.74 16.01
CA THR A 45 -4.37 16.17 16.29
C THR A 45 -5.51 16.63 17.21
N ALA A 46 -6.74 16.15 16.99
CA ALA A 46 -7.89 16.46 17.81
C ALA A 46 -7.72 15.94 19.27
N ASP A 47 -7.22 14.72 19.44
CA ASP A 47 -6.87 14.15 20.75
C ASP A 47 -5.92 15.08 21.52
N SER A 48 -4.80 15.44 20.90
CA SER A 48 -3.79 16.32 21.50
C SER A 48 -4.37 17.69 21.85
N MET A 49 -5.29 18.23 21.03
CA MET A 49 -5.96 19.51 21.30
C MET A 49 -6.93 19.40 22.48
N ILE A 50 -7.74 18.33 22.56
CA ILE A 50 -8.69 18.11 23.65
C ILE A 50 -7.92 17.95 24.97
N VAL A 51 -6.91 17.08 25.00
CA VAL A 51 -6.06 16.86 26.18
C VAL A 51 -5.38 18.16 26.62
N GLY A 52 -4.75 18.88 25.68
CA GLY A 52 -4.03 20.13 25.98
C GLY A 52 -4.92 21.25 26.53
N HIS A 53 -6.18 21.37 26.05
CA HIS A 53 -7.09 22.41 26.51
C HIS A 53 -7.80 22.06 27.82
N VAL A 54 -8.10 20.78 28.07
CA VAL A 54 -8.93 20.36 29.21
C VAL A 54 -8.08 19.89 30.40
N VAL A 55 -7.02 19.13 30.13
CA VAL A 55 -6.16 18.55 31.18
C VAL A 55 -4.92 19.44 31.41
N GLY A 56 -4.32 19.95 30.33
CA GLY A 56 -3.17 20.85 30.40
C GLY A 56 -1.98 20.40 29.57
N GLN A 57 -0.94 21.23 29.52
CA GLN A 57 0.26 20.98 28.71
C GLN A 57 1.09 19.79 29.25
N ASP A 58 1.10 19.60 30.58
CA ASP A 58 1.83 18.51 31.22
C ASP A 58 1.26 17.14 30.82
N ALA A 59 -0.06 17.04 30.64
CA ALA A 59 -0.69 15.83 30.14
C ALA A 59 -0.29 15.48 28.70
N VAL A 60 -0.16 16.49 27.82
CA VAL A 60 0.34 16.27 26.45
C VAL A 60 1.81 15.82 26.49
N SER A 61 2.61 16.41 27.39
CA SER A 61 4.01 16.01 27.57
C SER A 61 4.13 14.59 28.09
N ALA A 62 3.26 14.18 29.01
CA ALA A 62 3.19 12.82 29.55
C ALA A 62 2.83 11.77 28.47
N ILE A 63 1.85 12.07 27.62
CA ILE A 63 1.49 11.20 26.48
C ILE A 63 2.67 11.10 25.51
N ASN A 64 3.32 12.21 25.17
CA ASN A 64 4.47 12.22 24.27
C ASN A 64 5.66 11.43 24.83
N LEU A 65 5.87 11.43 26.16
CA LEU A 65 6.91 10.65 26.81
C LEU A 65 6.77 9.15 26.50
N VAL A 66 5.55 8.61 26.54
CA VAL A 66 5.28 7.17 26.32
C VAL A 66 4.91 6.82 24.87
N LEU A 67 4.86 7.79 23.97
CA LEU A 67 4.59 7.57 22.54
C LEU A 67 5.51 6.50 21.90
N PRO A 68 6.83 6.40 22.23
CA PRO A 68 7.68 5.33 21.71
C PRO A 68 7.20 3.92 22.02
N LEU A 69 6.48 3.70 23.13
CA LEU A 69 5.91 2.39 23.47
C LEU A 69 4.69 2.07 22.59
N VAL A 70 3.87 3.08 22.30
CA VAL A 70 2.74 2.97 21.36
C VAL A 70 3.26 2.64 19.95
N GLU A 71 4.34 3.33 19.52
CA GLU A 71 4.96 3.07 18.23
C GLU A 71 5.65 1.71 18.15
N MET A 72 6.16 1.18 19.25
CA MET A 72 6.69 -0.19 19.29
C MET A 72 5.59 -1.23 18.99
N LEU A 73 4.37 -1.05 19.55
CA LEU A 73 3.22 -1.90 19.22
C LEU A 73 2.86 -1.80 17.74
N ASN A 74 2.87 -0.58 17.18
CA ASN A 74 2.68 -0.34 15.76
C ASN A 74 3.71 -1.10 14.91
N CYS A 75 4.99 -0.99 15.22
CA CYS A 75 6.07 -1.65 14.47
C CYS A 75 5.92 -3.17 14.46
N ILE A 76 5.57 -3.79 15.59
CA ILE A 76 5.36 -5.24 15.69
C ILE A 76 4.14 -5.65 14.83
N GLY A 77 3.03 -4.91 14.95
CA GLY A 77 1.83 -5.13 14.15
C GLY A 77 2.10 -4.98 12.66
N PHE A 78 2.84 -3.94 12.29
CA PHE A 78 3.23 -3.63 10.93
C PHE A 78 4.08 -4.77 10.32
N LEU A 79 5.12 -5.21 11.04
CA LEU A 79 5.99 -6.30 10.61
C LEU A 79 5.21 -7.56 10.23
N ILE A 80 4.27 -7.97 11.07
CA ILE A 80 3.52 -9.22 10.89
C ILE A 80 2.42 -9.06 9.84
N CYS A 81 1.62 -7.98 9.95
CA CYS A 81 0.43 -7.79 9.12
C CYS A 81 0.78 -7.38 7.70
N PHE A 82 1.78 -6.52 7.52
CA PHE A 82 2.20 -6.08 6.19
C PHE A 82 2.79 -7.22 5.38
N GLY A 83 3.68 -8.03 6.00
CA GLY A 83 4.23 -9.21 5.34
C GLY A 83 3.15 -10.23 4.96
N ALA A 84 2.21 -10.49 5.87
CA ALA A 84 1.07 -11.36 5.58
C ALA A 84 0.21 -10.81 4.44
N ASN A 85 -0.01 -9.50 4.40
CA ASN A 85 -0.78 -8.85 3.35
C ASN A 85 -0.12 -8.99 1.98
N ALA A 86 1.21 -8.84 1.89
CA ALA A 86 1.96 -9.04 0.66
C ALA A 86 1.82 -10.48 0.14
N ILE A 87 1.94 -11.49 1.03
CA ILE A 87 1.72 -12.90 0.69
C ILE A 87 0.29 -13.15 0.21
N CYS A 88 -0.70 -12.58 0.90
CA CYS A 88 -2.11 -12.72 0.54
C CYS A 88 -2.42 -12.03 -0.80
N ALA A 89 -1.89 -10.84 -1.07
CA ALA A 89 -2.08 -10.14 -2.34
C ALA A 89 -1.58 -10.99 -3.52
N HIS A 90 -0.38 -11.55 -3.41
CA HIS A 90 0.16 -12.46 -4.42
C HIS A 90 -0.70 -13.74 -4.57
N ALA A 91 -1.14 -14.33 -3.46
CA ALA A 91 -1.98 -15.53 -3.47
C ALA A 91 -3.38 -15.25 -4.06
N ILE A 92 -3.94 -14.05 -3.84
CA ILE A 92 -5.18 -13.60 -4.48
C ILE A 92 -5.00 -13.52 -5.99
N GLY A 93 -3.90 -12.93 -6.46
CA GLY A 93 -3.59 -12.83 -7.89
C GLY A 93 -3.37 -14.18 -8.56
N SER A 94 -2.70 -15.13 -7.88
CA SER A 94 -2.51 -16.50 -8.36
C SER A 94 -3.72 -17.42 -8.11
N ASN A 95 -4.82 -16.91 -7.59
CA ASN A 95 -6.05 -17.63 -7.23
C ASN A 95 -5.86 -18.77 -6.20
N ASP A 96 -4.82 -18.72 -5.36
CA ASP A 96 -4.57 -19.67 -4.27
C ASP A 96 -5.31 -19.26 -3.00
N MET A 97 -6.65 -19.47 -2.99
CA MET A 97 -7.51 -19.07 -1.87
C MET A 97 -7.25 -19.90 -0.60
N ASP A 98 -6.69 -21.08 -0.71
CA ASP A 98 -6.31 -21.91 0.43
C ASP A 98 -5.14 -21.25 1.19
N LYS A 99 -4.13 -20.80 0.47
CA LYS A 99 -3.01 -20.05 1.03
C LYS A 99 -3.47 -18.73 1.66
N VAL A 100 -4.37 -17.98 1.00
CA VAL A 100 -4.98 -16.76 1.58
C VAL A 100 -5.64 -17.05 2.92
N ALA A 101 -6.51 -18.06 2.98
CA ALA A 101 -7.27 -18.38 4.18
C ALA A 101 -6.36 -18.82 5.35
N ARG A 102 -5.35 -19.65 5.08
CA ARG A 102 -4.39 -20.12 6.10
C ARG A 102 -3.49 -18.99 6.59
N THR A 103 -2.95 -18.17 5.68
CA THR A 103 -2.11 -17.02 6.04
C THR A 103 -2.89 -16.02 6.87
N PHE A 104 -4.09 -15.64 6.42
CA PHE A 104 -4.97 -14.74 7.16
C PHE A 104 -5.25 -15.25 8.58
N THR A 105 -5.69 -16.51 8.72
CA THR A 105 -6.00 -17.08 10.05
C THR A 105 -4.78 -17.13 10.95
N ALA A 106 -3.63 -17.58 10.42
CA ALA A 106 -2.38 -17.61 11.18
C ALA A 106 -1.96 -16.21 11.66
N THR A 107 -2.11 -15.20 10.80
CA THR A 107 -1.78 -13.82 11.13
C THR A 107 -2.69 -13.26 12.23
N ILE A 108 -4.00 -13.44 12.11
CA ILE A 108 -4.94 -13.00 13.16
C ILE A 108 -4.62 -13.66 14.50
N LEU A 109 -4.37 -14.97 14.52
CA LEU A 109 -3.99 -15.69 15.74
C LEU A 109 -2.67 -15.17 16.32
N THR A 110 -1.66 -14.92 15.46
CA THR A 110 -0.37 -14.39 15.89
C THR A 110 -0.50 -12.99 16.47
N VAL A 111 -1.22 -12.09 15.79
CA VAL A 111 -1.45 -10.72 16.26
C VAL A 111 -2.22 -10.70 17.59
N MET A 112 -3.24 -11.55 17.73
CA MET A 112 -3.99 -11.65 18.99
C MET A 112 -3.11 -12.20 20.13
N THR A 113 -2.34 -13.26 19.90
CA THR A 113 -1.54 -13.88 20.97
C THR A 113 -0.32 -13.05 21.33
N LEU A 114 0.48 -12.62 20.33
CA LEU A 114 1.66 -11.82 20.54
C LEU A 114 1.30 -10.39 20.99
N GLY A 115 0.30 -9.79 20.34
CA GLY A 115 -0.20 -8.46 20.69
C GLY A 115 -0.71 -8.42 22.13
N LEU A 116 -1.49 -9.43 22.56
CA LEU A 116 -1.95 -9.53 23.94
C LEU A 116 -0.77 -9.72 24.91
N ALA A 117 0.21 -10.57 24.57
CA ALA A 117 1.36 -10.80 25.43
C ALA A 117 2.21 -9.53 25.60
N VAL A 118 2.49 -8.79 24.52
CA VAL A 118 3.24 -7.52 24.56
C VAL A 118 2.45 -6.45 25.29
N SER A 119 1.15 -6.31 25.01
CA SER A 119 0.24 -5.37 25.66
C SER A 119 0.18 -5.61 27.18
N LEU A 120 0.02 -6.86 27.61
CA LEU A 120 0.05 -7.23 29.03
C LEU A 120 1.41 -6.96 29.63
N GLY A 121 2.51 -7.25 28.92
CA GLY A 121 3.87 -6.95 29.37
C GLY A 121 4.04 -5.45 29.65
N ILE A 122 3.67 -4.60 28.69
CA ILE A 122 3.75 -3.14 28.86
C ILE A 122 2.86 -2.69 30.02
N SER A 123 1.63 -3.19 30.13
CA SER A 123 0.71 -2.81 31.21
C SER A 123 1.23 -3.24 32.60
N LEU A 124 1.81 -4.43 32.74
CA LEU A 124 2.34 -4.93 34.00
C LEU A 124 3.60 -4.19 34.45
N PHE A 125 4.47 -3.80 33.52
CA PHE A 125 5.72 -3.11 33.80
C PHE A 125 5.66 -1.61 33.47
N SER A 126 4.46 -1.04 33.30
CA SER A 126 4.28 0.35 32.92
C SER A 126 4.92 1.34 33.90
N ARG A 127 4.86 1.07 35.19
CA ARG A 127 5.45 1.94 36.22
C ARG A 127 6.97 1.95 36.13
N GLU A 128 7.61 0.79 36.07
CA GLU A 128 9.06 0.65 35.97
C GLU A 128 9.59 1.26 34.66
N ILE A 129 8.83 1.10 33.56
CA ILE A 129 9.20 1.66 32.26
C ILE A 129 9.15 3.19 32.30
N VAL A 130 8.07 3.78 32.83
CA VAL A 130 7.91 5.23 32.90
C VAL A 130 8.96 5.87 33.84
N GLU A 131 9.21 5.27 35.01
CA GLU A 131 10.24 5.73 35.96
C GLU A 131 11.67 5.67 35.35
N ALA A 132 11.90 4.75 34.40
CA ALA A 132 13.17 4.70 33.67
C ALA A 132 13.28 5.75 32.54
N MET A 133 12.15 6.34 32.10
CA MET A 133 12.10 7.34 31.01
C MET A 133 12.18 8.78 31.50
N SER A 134 11.77 9.07 32.75
CA SER A 134 11.78 10.42 33.31
C SER A 134 12.01 10.38 34.81
N GLU A 135 12.67 11.43 35.35
CA GLU A 135 12.88 11.64 36.80
C GLU A 135 11.79 12.54 37.44
N GLU A 136 10.82 13.04 36.68
CA GLU A 136 9.77 13.94 37.16
C GLU A 136 8.53 13.20 37.66
N PRO A 137 8.24 13.17 39.00
CA PRO A 137 7.20 12.33 39.56
C PRO A 137 5.78 12.64 39.04
N GLU A 138 5.43 13.93 38.85
CA GLU A 138 4.11 14.36 38.38
C GLU A 138 3.88 13.93 36.92
N LEU A 139 4.89 14.07 36.08
CA LEU A 139 4.86 13.62 34.69
C LEU A 139 4.74 12.10 34.59
N ASN A 140 5.46 11.40 35.47
CA ASN A 140 5.46 9.93 35.54
C ASN A 140 4.10 9.37 35.91
N GLU A 141 3.36 9.99 36.82
CA GLU A 141 2.01 9.52 37.20
C GLU A 141 1.04 9.62 36.01
N MET A 142 0.99 10.76 35.33
CA MET A 142 0.16 10.94 34.13
C MET A 142 0.58 9.98 32.98
N ALA A 143 1.86 9.81 32.77
CA ALA A 143 2.40 8.91 31.75
C ALA A 143 2.06 7.44 32.06
N TYR A 144 2.15 7.05 33.33
CA TYR A 144 1.74 5.73 33.81
C TYR A 144 0.25 5.49 33.57
N ASP A 145 -0.60 6.44 34.00
CA ASP A 145 -2.05 6.32 33.85
C ASP A 145 -2.46 6.15 32.38
N TYR A 146 -1.85 6.92 31.48
CA TYR A 146 -2.12 6.79 30.05
C TYR A 146 -1.67 5.43 29.50
N ILE A 147 -0.36 5.08 29.68
CA ILE A 147 0.18 3.89 29.02
C ILE A 147 -0.36 2.59 29.62
N HIS A 148 -0.66 2.56 30.92
CA HIS A 148 -1.26 1.41 31.58
C HIS A 148 -2.62 1.07 30.96
N HIS A 149 -3.50 2.07 30.83
CA HIS A 149 -4.84 1.88 30.23
C HIS A 149 -4.77 1.61 28.73
N TYR A 150 -3.91 2.33 28.01
CA TYR A 150 -3.71 2.11 26.59
C TYR A 150 -3.19 0.70 26.28
N ALA A 151 -2.20 0.24 27.04
CA ALA A 151 -1.60 -1.08 26.84
C ALA A 151 -2.58 -2.23 27.10
N MET A 152 -3.57 -2.09 27.98
CA MET A 152 -4.60 -3.12 28.16
C MET A 152 -5.32 -3.47 26.85
N GLY A 153 -5.47 -2.50 25.96
CA GLY A 153 -6.09 -2.67 24.65
C GLY A 153 -5.16 -2.51 23.45
N GLY A 154 -3.86 -2.37 23.65
CA GLY A 154 -2.90 -2.11 22.57
C GLY A 154 -2.89 -3.17 21.45
N TRP A 155 -3.24 -4.41 21.77
CA TRP A 155 -3.43 -5.47 20.77
C TRP A 155 -4.57 -5.17 19.77
N LEU A 156 -5.56 -4.34 20.14
CA LEU A 156 -6.62 -3.87 19.24
C LEU A 156 -6.06 -2.98 18.12
N GLN A 157 -5.06 -2.14 18.43
CA GLN A 157 -4.35 -1.32 17.44
C GLN A 157 -3.72 -2.20 16.37
N MET A 158 -2.94 -3.21 16.77
CA MET A 158 -2.29 -4.15 15.84
C MET A 158 -3.31 -4.89 14.98
N LEU A 159 -4.40 -5.36 15.59
CA LEU A 159 -5.47 -6.07 14.88
C LEU A 159 -6.22 -5.14 13.91
N SER A 160 -6.59 -3.93 14.34
CA SER A 160 -7.25 -2.92 13.51
C SER A 160 -6.42 -2.61 12.27
N TYR A 161 -5.12 -2.36 12.44
CA TYR A 161 -4.21 -2.10 11.34
C TYR A 161 -4.15 -3.26 10.34
N GLY A 162 -3.96 -4.49 10.84
CA GLY A 162 -3.95 -5.68 9.98
C GLY A 162 -5.24 -5.87 9.18
N LEU A 163 -6.39 -5.67 9.81
CA LEU A 163 -7.69 -5.76 9.13
C LEU A 163 -7.87 -4.67 8.07
N CYS A 164 -7.36 -3.45 8.30
CA CYS A 164 -7.35 -2.39 7.28
C CYS A 164 -6.59 -2.83 6.03
N LEU A 165 -5.38 -3.38 6.19
CA LEU A 165 -4.58 -3.88 5.07
C LEU A 165 -5.30 -4.99 4.29
N PHE A 166 -5.84 -6.00 4.99
CA PHE A 166 -6.52 -7.12 4.34
C PHE A 166 -7.78 -6.69 3.58
N VAL A 167 -8.60 -5.82 4.15
CA VAL A 167 -9.83 -5.33 3.49
C VAL A 167 -9.49 -4.41 2.31
N ALA A 168 -8.43 -3.60 2.41
CA ALA A 168 -7.94 -2.80 1.31
C ALA A 168 -7.49 -3.69 0.14
N THR A 169 -6.70 -4.72 0.42
CA THR A 169 -6.19 -5.69 -0.57
C THR A 169 -7.31 -6.56 -1.17
N ASP A 170 -8.40 -6.79 -0.43
CA ASP A 170 -9.62 -7.43 -0.97
C ASP A 170 -10.40 -6.52 -1.95
N GLY A 171 -9.83 -5.37 -2.30
CA GLY A 171 -10.37 -4.42 -3.26
C GLY A 171 -11.43 -3.49 -2.71
N ARG A 172 -11.50 -3.32 -1.39
CA ARG A 172 -12.49 -2.46 -0.71
C ARG A 172 -11.85 -1.33 0.12
N PRO A 173 -10.90 -0.54 -0.44
CA PRO A 173 -10.23 0.53 0.32
C PRO A 173 -11.22 1.57 0.88
N ARG A 174 -12.34 1.82 0.21
CA ARG A 174 -13.41 2.71 0.73
C ARG A 174 -14.02 2.24 2.05
N MET A 175 -14.09 0.92 2.27
CA MET A 175 -14.58 0.38 3.56
C MET A 175 -13.60 0.67 4.68
N VAL A 176 -12.30 0.65 4.38
CA VAL A 176 -11.25 1.05 5.32
C VAL A 176 -11.41 2.53 5.68
N THR A 177 -11.56 3.40 4.68
CA THR A 177 -11.81 4.84 4.92
C THR A 177 -13.04 5.07 5.80
N ILE A 178 -14.15 4.38 5.53
CA ILE A 178 -15.38 4.48 6.34
C ILE A 178 -15.11 4.03 7.77
N ALA A 179 -14.39 2.93 7.98
CA ALA A 179 -14.06 2.42 9.31
C ALA A 179 -13.21 3.44 10.08
N VAL A 180 -12.11 3.92 9.47
CA VAL A 180 -11.19 4.87 10.12
C VAL A 180 -11.86 6.21 10.43
N VAL A 181 -12.66 6.76 9.49
CA VAL A 181 -13.40 8.01 9.74
C VAL A 181 -14.43 7.82 10.86
N ALA A 182 -15.18 6.71 10.85
CA ALA A 182 -16.14 6.43 11.93
C ALA A 182 -15.43 6.22 13.28
N GLY A 183 -14.29 5.53 13.27
CA GLY A 183 -13.45 5.36 14.46
C GLY A 183 -12.93 6.70 14.99
N ALA A 184 -12.43 7.58 14.10
CA ALA A 184 -11.97 8.92 14.46
C ALA A 184 -13.08 9.78 15.10
N VAL A 185 -14.29 9.73 14.55
CA VAL A 185 -15.45 10.43 15.12
C VAL A 185 -15.79 9.88 16.51
N VAL A 186 -15.81 8.56 16.68
CA VAL A 186 -16.10 7.93 17.99
C VAL A 186 -14.99 8.25 18.99
N ASN A 187 -13.72 8.24 18.59
CA ASN A 187 -12.60 8.66 19.42
C ASN A 187 -12.83 10.08 19.98
N GLY A 188 -13.04 11.08 19.13
CA GLY A 188 -13.29 12.44 19.59
C GLY A 188 -14.53 12.59 20.49
N LEU A 189 -15.60 11.82 20.23
CA LEU A 189 -16.79 11.81 21.11
C LEU A 189 -16.50 11.16 22.46
N VAL A 190 -15.73 10.07 22.49
CA VAL A 190 -15.33 9.40 23.73
C VAL A 190 -14.39 10.31 24.53
N ASP A 191 -13.41 10.97 23.89
CA ASP A 191 -12.52 11.93 24.54
C ASP A 191 -13.28 13.09 25.17
N LEU A 192 -14.22 13.69 24.45
CA LEU A 192 -15.07 14.73 25.00
C LEU A 192 -15.86 14.25 26.21
N LEU A 193 -16.38 13.03 26.17
CA LEU A 193 -17.12 12.45 27.27
C LEU A 193 -16.21 12.12 28.46
N THR A 194 -15.13 11.39 28.24
CA THR A 194 -14.26 10.87 29.32
C THR A 194 -13.39 11.97 29.92
N ILE A 195 -12.82 12.84 29.09
CA ILE A 195 -11.93 13.90 29.54
C ILE A 195 -12.73 15.11 30.04
N SER A 196 -13.68 15.64 29.24
CA SER A 196 -14.35 16.90 29.58
C SER A 196 -15.54 16.74 30.51
N VAL A 197 -16.33 15.64 30.42
CA VAL A 197 -17.54 15.42 31.24
C VAL A 197 -17.25 14.58 32.48
N LEU A 198 -16.51 13.47 32.33
CA LEU A 198 -16.21 12.55 33.43
C LEU A 198 -14.93 12.93 34.20
N GLY A 199 -14.08 13.82 33.65
CA GLY A 199 -12.87 14.28 34.32
C GLY A 199 -11.78 13.21 34.49
N MET A 200 -11.73 12.20 33.59
CA MET A 200 -10.78 11.08 33.68
C MET A 200 -9.35 11.44 33.27
N GLY A 201 -9.12 12.68 32.79
CA GLY A 201 -7.76 13.11 32.41
C GLY A 201 -7.19 12.27 31.25
N VAL A 202 -5.90 11.88 31.38
CA VAL A 202 -5.17 11.13 30.35
C VAL A 202 -5.67 9.70 30.14
N GLU A 203 -6.28 9.08 31.16
CA GLU A 203 -6.93 7.78 31.02
C GLU A 203 -8.08 7.84 30.01
N GLY A 204 -8.82 8.96 30.01
CA GLY A 204 -9.88 9.21 29.05
C GLY A 204 -9.40 9.19 27.61
N ALA A 205 -8.25 9.83 27.33
CA ALA A 205 -7.62 9.82 26.01
C ALA A 205 -7.19 8.40 25.57
N ALA A 206 -6.68 7.59 26.50
CA ALA A 206 -6.38 6.18 26.21
C ALA A 206 -7.64 5.40 25.80
N LEU A 207 -8.76 5.60 26.52
CA LEU A 207 -10.04 4.96 26.21
C LEU A 207 -10.61 5.42 24.86
N GLY A 208 -10.45 6.72 24.51
CA GLY A 208 -10.81 7.26 23.21
C GLY A 208 -10.10 6.53 22.08
N SER A 209 -8.78 6.44 22.15
CA SER A 209 -7.95 5.73 21.15
C SER A 209 -8.36 4.26 21.02
N LEU A 210 -8.59 3.55 22.13
CA LEU A 210 -9.05 2.15 22.12
C LEU A 210 -10.45 1.98 21.52
N SER A 211 -11.33 2.97 21.72
CA SER A 211 -12.67 2.98 21.13
C SER A 211 -12.59 3.08 19.59
N MET A 212 -11.69 3.91 19.05
CA MET A 212 -11.42 4.03 17.62
C MET A 212 -11.05 2.67 17.01
N PHE A 213 -10.07 1.97 17.59
CA PHE A 213 -9.65 0.66 17.09
C PHE A 213 -10.78 -0.38 17.17
N THR A 214 -11.58 -0.32 18.24
CA THR A 214 -12.74 -1.21 18.40
C THR A 214 -13.78 -1.00 17.30
N VAL A 215 -14.13 0.25 17.00
CA VAL A 215 -15.07 0.58 15.91
C VAL A 215 -14.53 0.15 14.55
N ASN A 216 -13.24 0.41 14.29
CA ASN A 216 -12.58 -0.05 13.06
C ASN A 216 -12.72 -1.56 12.90
N ILE A 217 -12.38 -2.34 13.93
CA ILE A 217 -12.47 -3.80 13.92
C ILE A 217 -13.91 -4.25 13.64
N LEU A 218 -14.91 -3.69 14.33
CA LEU A 218 -16.31 -4.07 14.16
C LEU A 218 -16.81 -3.86 12.72
N ILE A 219 -16.48 -2.70 12.12
CA ILE A 219 -16.86 -2.38 10.74
C ILE A 219 -16.16 -3.33 9.77
N LEU A 220 -14.84 -3.52 9.90
CA LEU A 220 -14.06 -4.35 8.98
C LEU A 220 -14.42 -5.83 9.09
N VAL A 221 -14.65 -6.35 10.31
CA VAL A 221 -15.12 -7.74 10.52
C VAL A 221 -16.52 -7.93 9.92
N SER A 222 -17.40 -6.92 9.98
CA SER A 222 -18.72 -7.01 9.33
C SER A 222 -18.63 -7.22 7.82
N TYR A 223 -17.62 -6.62 7.19
CA TYR A 223 -17.33 -6.87 5.76
C TYR A 223 -16.73 -8.26 5.53
N LEU A 224 -15.74 -8.67 6.31
CA LEU A 224 -15.05 -9.96 6.16
C LEU A 224 -15.98 -11.17 6.30
N ARG A 225 -17.11 -11.02 7.00
CA ARG A 225 -18.17 -12.04 7.10
C ARG A 225 -18.97 -12.23 5.81
N LYS A 226 -18.92 -11.26 4.88
CA LYS A 226 -19.69 -11.35 3.63
C LYS A 226 -19.14 -12.46 2.70
N PRO A 227 -20.02 -13.15 1.94
CA PRO A 227 -19.57 -14.15 0.96
C PRO A 227 -18.63 -13.61 -0.12
N SER A 228 -18.66 -12.31 -0.37
CA SER A 228 -17.81 -11.63 -1.37
C SER A 228 -16.36 -11.40 -0.93
N SER A 229 -16.03 -11.60 0.35
CA SER A 229 -14.65 -11.47 0.83
C SER A 229 -13.80 -12.65 0.38
N SER A 230 -12.55 -12.39 0.01
CA SER A 230 -11.53 -13.42 -0.27
C SER A 230 -11.00 -14.09 0.99
N TYR A 231 -11.12 -13.40 2.13
CA TYR A 231 -10.60 -13.87 3.41
C TYR A 231 -11.59 -14.79 4.13
N ARG A 232 -11.13 -15.99 4.44
CA ARG A 232 -11.88 -17.00 5.19
C ARG A 232 -11.04 -17.51 6.34
N LEU A 233 -11.68 -17.89 7.43
CA LEU A 233 -11.00 -18.57 8.51
C LEU A 233 -10.80 -20.03 8.14
N LYS A 234 -9.53 -20.48 8.08
CA LYS A 234 -9.15 -21.88 7.87
C LYS A 234 -7.97 -22.20 8.75
N TRP A 235 -8.09 -23.25 9.56
CA TRP A 235 -7.03 -23.63 10.47
C TRP A 235 -5.72 -23.92 9.73
N PRO A 236 -4.61 -23.24 10.06
CA PRO A 236 -3.34 -23.36 9.35
C PRO A 236 -2.58 -24.67 9.65
N GLY A 237 -3.02 -25.45 10.64
CA GLY A 237 -2.40 -26.71 11.04
C GLY A 237 -1.01 -26.51 11.63
N LYS A 238 -0.09 -27.43 11.34
CA LYS A 238 1.31 -27.41 11.82
C LYS A 238 2.16 -26.33 11.14
N SER A 239 1.63 -25.59 10.17
CA SER A 239 2.39 -24.59 9.39
C SER A 239 2.39 -23.19 10.00
N ILE A 240 1.81 -22.96 11.18
CA ILE A 240 1.76 -21.62 11.83
C ILE A 240 3.14 -20.99 11.94
N ALA A 241 4.15 -21.72 12.44
CA ALA A 241 5.50 -21.19 12.58
C ALA A 241 6.15 -20.84 11.23
N GLY A 242 5.91 -21.65 10.20
CA GLY A 242 6.37 -21.37 8.83
C GLY A 242 5.71 -20.14 8.22
N ILE A 243 4.41 -19.97 8.44
CA ILE A 243 3.65 -18.77 7.99
C ILE A 243 4.15 -17.54 8.75
N PHE A 244 4.33 -17.62 10.07
CA PHE A 244 4.89 -16.53 10.87
C PHE A 244 6.26 -16.09 10.36
N SER A 245 7.17 -17.05 10.15
CA SER A 245 8.52 -16.76 9.61
C SER A 245 8.44 -16.11 8.22
N ALA A 246 7.53 -16.55 7.35
CA ALA A 246 7.32 -15.94 6.05
C ALA A 246 6.78 -14.51 6.17
N ASN A 247 5.80 -14.27 7.05
CA ASN A 247 5.25 -12.95 7.30
C ASN A 247 6.33 -11.97 7.79
N VAL A 248 7.16 -12.40 8.76
CA VAL A 248 8.26 -11.58 9.28
C VAL A 248 9.28 -11.27 8.17
N LYS A 249 9.62 -12.25 7.35
CA LYS A 249 10.57 -12.07 6.25
C LYS A 249 10.08 -11.07 5.22
N GLU A 250 8.82 -11.16 4.81
CA GLU A 250 8.21 -10.24 3.83
C GLU A 250 7.96 -8.84 4.43
N GLY A 251 7.66 -8.73 5.72
CA GLY A 251 7.44 -7.45 6.39
C GLY A 251 8.72 -6.74 6.85
N ALA A 252 9.83 -7.47 7.02
CA ALA A 252 11.08 -6.92 7.54
C ALA A 252 11.63 -5.74 6.73
N PRO A 253 11.64 -5.73 5.39
CA PRO A 253 12.22 -4.62 4.64
C PRO A 253 11.57 -3.27 4.93
N ILE A 254 10.23 -3.23 5.02
CA ILE A 254 9.51 -1.99 5.29
C ILE A 254 9.66 -1.55 6.75
N THR A 255 9.66 -2.51 7.69
CA THR A 255 9.88 -2.20 9.12
C THR A 255 11.29 -1.65 9.35
N VAL A 256 12.31 -2.24 8.70
CA VAL A 256 13.68 -1.71 8.72
C VAL A 256 13.74 -0.30 8.14
N SER A 257 13.06 -0.05 7.02
CA SER A 257 13.01 1.29 6.40
C SER A 257 12.43 2.34 7.34
N ASN A 258 11.31 2.03 8.03
CA ASN A 258 10.69 2.93 8.99
C ASN A 258 11.58 3.19 10.21
N THR A 259 12.23 2.16 10.73
CA THR A 259 13.19 2.28 11.85
C THR A 259 14.39 3.14 11.46
N LEU A 260 14.94 2.92 10.27
CA LEU A 260 16.07 3.72 9.75
C LEU A 260 15.66 5.18 9.54
N MET A 261 14.43 5.46 9.16
CA MET A 261 13.93 6.84 9.05
C MET A 261 13.89 7.54 10.40
N ALA A 262 13.43 6.87 11.46
CA ALA A 262 13.44 7.44 12.81
C ALA A 262 14.89 7.75 13.27
N ILE A 263 15.83 6.85 13.03
CA ILE A 263 17.26 7.07 13.32
C ILE A 263 17.79 8.28 12.53
N THR A 264 17.42 8.40 11.24
CA THR A 264 17.81 9.54 10.40
C THR A 264 17.37 10.87 11.01
N ILE A 265 16.10 10.95 11.46
CA ILE A 265 15.54 12.16 12.07
C ILE A 265 16.33 12.52 13.35
N MET A 266 16.62 11.54 14.21
CA MET A 266 17.41 11.77 15.43
C MET A 266 18.80 12.32 15.12
N MET A 267 19.53 11.70 14.20
CA MET A 267 20.87 12.15 13.82
C MET A 267 20.85 13.55 13.20
N ILE A 268 19.84 13.86 12.39
CA ILE A 268 19.70 15.19 11.80
C ILE A 268 19.37 16.25 12.85
N ASN A 269 18.51 15.91 13.84
CA ASN A 269 18.22 16.82 14.96
C ASN A 269 19.52 17.25 15.67
N ASP A 270 20.40 16.29 15.98
CA ASP A 270 21.67 16.58 16.64
C ASP A 270 22.57 17.47 15.77
N ILE A 271 22.71 17.15 14.47
CA ILE A 271 23.54 17.94 13.55
C ILE A 271 23.00 19.38 13.41
N VAL A 272 21.68 19.55 13.31
CA VAL A 272 21.05 20.87 13.17
C VAL A 272 21.21 21.67 14.46
N LEU A 273 20.98 21.05 15.63
CA LEU A 273 21.11 21.71 16.92
C LEU A 273 22.55 22.17 17.20
N GLU A 274 23.54 21.34 16.90
CA GLU A 274 24.95 21.66 17.08
C GLU A 274 25.42 22.81 16.16
N ASN A 275 24.91 22.92 14.93
CA ASN A 275 25.40 23.87 13.94
C ASN A 275 24.58 25.17 13.86
N LEU A 276 23.27 25.12 14.14
CA LEU A 276 22.35 26.24 13.95
C LEU A 276 21.58 26.63 15.22
N GLY A 277 21.78 25.90 16.32
CA GLY A 277 21.12 26.17 17.59
C GLY A 277 19.59 25.96 17.56
N SER A 278 18.90 26.63 18.51
CA SER A 278 17.44 26.50 18.68
C SER A 278 16.63 27.02 17.50
N ASP A 279 17.06 28.10 16.86
CA ASP A 279 16.39 28.67 15.70
C ASP A 279 16.46 27.76 14.50
N GLY A 280 17.62 27.14 14.25
CA GLY A 280 17.80 26.11 13.23
C GLY A 280 16.94 24.88 13.50
N LEU A 281 16.84 24.44 14.75
CA LEU A 281 16.01 23.31 15.14
C LEU A 281 14.51 23.61 14.93
N PHE A 282 14.06 24.83 15.20
CA PHE A 282 12.71 25.28 14.89
C PHE A 282 12.43 25.19 13.38
N ILE A 283 13.31 25.77 12.55
CA ILE A 283 13.18 25.70 11.08
C ILE A 283 13.14 24.26 10.61
N TRP A 284 14.02 23.39 11.13
CA TRP A 284 14.02 21.95 10.83
C TRP A 284 12.70 21.28 11.21
N SER A 285 12.14 21.60 12.39
CA SER A 285 10.85 21.03 12.81
C SER A 285 9.72 21.36 11.85
N VAL A 286 9.69 22.60 11.32
CA VAL A 286 8.72 22.99 10.29
C VAL A 286 8.96 22.25 8.97
N CYS A 287 10.21 22.11 8.54
CA CYS A 287 10.56 21.31 7.36
C CYS A 287 10.13 19.84 7.53
N LEU A 288 10.33 19.26 8.71
CA LEU A 288 9.91 17.90 9.04
C LEU A 288 8.39 17.75 8.96
N GLN A 289 7.62 18.72 9.45
CA GLN A 289 6.16 18.69 9.31
C GLN A 289 5.71 18.73 7.85
N MET A 290 6.40 19.48 6.99
CA MET A 290 6.13 19.49 5.54
C MET A 290 6.51 18.14 4.88
N LEU A 291 7.57 17.49 5.35
CA LEU A 291 7.93 16.15 4.94
C LEU A 291 6.87 15.13 5.37
N LEU A 292 6.41 15.17 6.62
CA LEU A 292 5.35 14.30 7.13
C LEU A 292 4.02 14.50 6.38
N LEU A 293 3.68 15.73 6.02
CA LEU A 293 2.54 16.01 5.16
C LEU A 293 2.71 15.36 3.77
N SER A 294 3.94 15.36 3.23
CA SER A 294 4.24 14.68 1.98
C SER A 294 4.14 13.16 2.12
N TYR A 295 4.49 12.61 3.29
CA TYR A 295 4.36 11.17 3.58
C TYR A 295 2.92 10.69 3.54
N VAL A 296 1.93 11.48 3.94
CA VAL A 296 0.50 11.11 3.81
C VAL A 296 0.17 10.72 2.36
N PHE A 297 0.73 11.46 1.39
CA PHE A 297 0.54 11.17 -0.03
C PHE A 297 1.40 10.00 -0.50
N ILE A 298 2.66 9.95 -0.05
CA ILE A 298 3.62 8.90 -0.42
C ILE A 298 3.10 7.54 0.06
N ASP A 299 2.70 7.42 1.31
CA ASP A 299 2.18 6.18 1.91
C ASP A 299 0.89 5.72 1.24
N GLY A 300 -0.02 6.65 0.92
CA GLY A 300 -1.25 6.32 0.20
C GLY A 300 -0.98 5.73 -1.19
N VAL A 301 0.04 6.20 -1.91
CA VAL A 301 0.46 5.61 -3.19
C VAL A 301 1.14 4.27 -2.97
N ILE A 302 2.03 4.15 -1.98
CA ILE A 302 2.77 2.92 -1.64
C ILE A 302 1.81 1.80 -1.24
N GLU A 303 0.87 2.04 -0.34
CA GLU A 303 -0.13 1.05 0.07
C GLU A 303 -0.96 0.56 -1.13
N SER A 304 -1.33 1.50 -2.02
CA SER A 304 -2.03 1.17 -3.26
C SER A 304 -1.20 0.29 -4.19
N MET A 305 0.09 0.57 -4.29
CA MET A 305 1.03 -0.23 -5.09
C MET A 305 1.19 -1.65 -4.55
N PHE A 306 1.31 -1.81 -3.23
CA PHE A 306 1.44 -3.14 -2.63
C PHE A 306 0.19 -4.00 -2.86
N ALA A 307 -1.00 -3.43 -2.67
CA ALA A 307 -2.25 -4.13 -2.88
C ALA A 307 -2.45 -4.54 -4.34
N ILE A 308 -2.32 -3.60 -5.27
CA ILE A 308 -2.54 -3.84 -6.71
C ILE A 308 -1.38 -4.62 -7.31
N GLY A 309 -0.14 -4.23 -6.99
CA GLY A 309 1.08 -4.84 -7.51
C GLY A 309 1.26 -6.28 -7.06
N GLY A 310 0.92 -6.60 -5.80
CA GLY A 310 0.93 -7.97 -5.31
C GLY A 310 -0.02 -8.88 -6.08
N VAL A 311 -1.23 -8.39 -6.41
CA VAL A 311 -2.19 -9.12 -7.24
C VAL A 311 -1.67 -9.29 -8.66
N LEU A 312 -1.13 -8.23 -9.29
CA LEU A 312 -0.55 -8.30 -10.64
C LEU A 312 0.63 -9.28 -10.71
N MET A 313 1.47 -9.33 -9.66
CA MET A 313 2.55 -10.31 -9.55
C MET A 313 2.01 -11.75 -9.45
N GLY A 314 0.93 -11.96 -8.70
CA GLY A 314 0.26 -13.26 -8.63
C GLY A 314 -0.32 -13.70 -9.97
N GLU A 315 -0.90 -12.77 -10.73
CA GLU A 315 -1.42 -12.97 -12.10
C GLU A 315 -0.32 -13.12 -13.15
N ARG A 316 0.96 -12.86 -12.80
CA ARG A 316 2.11 -12.79 -13.73
C ARG A 316 2.00 -11.66 -14.77
N ASP A 317 1.24 -10.63 -14.45
CA ASP A 317 1.01 -9.49 -15.30
C ASP A 317 2.11 -8.43 -15.14
N LEU A 318 3.29 -8.71 -15.69
CA LEU A 318 4.45 -7.82 -15.62
C LEU A 318 4.21 -6.49 -16.36
N ARG A 319 3.41 -6.50 -17.43
CA ARG A 319 3.05 -5.28 -18.16
C ARG A 319 2.14 -4.38 -17.32
N GLY A 320 1.16 -4.97 -16.65
CA GLY A 320 0.32 -4.25 -15.68
C GLY A 320 1.13 -3.64 -14.56
N LEU A 321 2.14 -4.35 -14.06
CA LEU A 321 3.05 -3.85 -13.03
C LEU A 321 3.91 -2.67 -13.54
N GLU A 322 4.44 -2.74 -14.78
CA GLU A 322 5.17 -1.62 -15.39
C GLU A 322 4.29 -0.37 -15.51
N ILE A 323 3.04 -0.54 -15.96
CA ILE A 323 2.05 0.53 -16.03
C ILE A 323 1.77 1.09 -14.63
N LEU A 324 1.60 0.22 -13.62
CA LEU A 324 1.35 0.62 -12.23
C LEU A 324 2.47 1.52 -11.70
N VAL A 325 3.74 1.10 -11.83
CA VAL A 325 4.90 1.87 -11.36
C VAL A 325 4.99 3.22 -12.08
N LYS A 326 4.80 3.25 -13.40
CA LYS A 326 4.79 4.50 -14.17
C LYS A 326 3.68 5.45 -13.73
N GLN A 327 2.48 4.94 -13.49
CA GLN A 327 1.36 5.72 -13.00
C GLN A 327 1.59 6.20 -11.56
N ALA A 328 2.14 5.36 -10.70
CA ALA A 328 2.48 5.71 -9.32
C ALA A 328 3.50 6.87 -9.27
N LEU A 329 4.56 6.81 -10.08
CA LEU A 329 5.53 7.91 -10.22
C LEU A 329 4.87 9.21 -10.68
N THR A 330 3.93 9.14 -11.61
CA THR A 330 3.20 10.33 -12.10
C THR A 330 2.28 10.89 -11.03
N PHE A 331 1.55 10.03 -10.31
CA PHE A 331 0.64 10.44 -9.24
C PHE A 331 1.39 11.07 -8.08
N ILE A 332 2.47 10.43 -7.60
CA ILE A 332 3.21 10.95 -6.47
C ILE A 332 3.87 12.30 -6.78
N ALA A 333 4.42 12.45 -7.99
CA ALA A 333 4.97 13.73 -8.43
C ALA A 333 3.90 14.84 -8.41
N SER A 334 2.67 14.53 -8.85
CA SER A 334 1.56 15.48 -8.85
C SER A 334 1.09 15.85 -7.43
N LEU A 335 1.01 14.87 -6.53
CA LEU A 335 0.56 15.06 -5.15
C LEU A 335 1.60 15.83 -4.33
N VAL A 336 2.88 15.46 -4.44
CA VAL A 336 3.99 16.15 -3.77
C VAL A 336 4.17 17.56 -4.31
N ALA A 337 3.88 17.81 -5.59
CA ALA A 337 3.91 19.16 -6.16
C ALA A 337 2.93 20.11 -5.44
N ILE A 338 1.81 19.62 -4.89
CA ILE A 338 0.88 20.42 -4.08
C ILE A 338 1.59 20.94 -2.83
N VAL A 339 2.32 20.06 -2.12
CA VAL A 339 3.09 20.45 -0.93
C VAL A 339 4.19 21.43 -1.28
N ILE A 340 4.89 21.20 -2.39
CA ILE A 340 5.92 22.11 -2.91
C ILE A 340 5.32 23.50 -3.16
N VAL A 341 4.18 23.58 -3.82
CA VAL A 341 3.50 24.88 -4.06
C VAL A 341 3.18 25.58 -2.74
N LEU A 342 2.69 24.86 -1.71
CA LEU A 342 2.44 25.45 -0.39
C LEU A 342 3.73 26.02 0.23
N MET A 343 4.85 25.31 0.12
CA MET A 343 6.16 25.75 0.65
C MET A 343 6.73 26.95 -0.11
N TYR A 344 6.34 27.15 -1.38
CA TYR A 344 6.80 28.30 -2.17
C TYR A 344 6.01 29.57 -1.94
N VAL A 345 4.81 29.51 -1.34
CA VAL A 345 4.01 30.70 -1.02
C VAL A 345 4.68 31.46 0.15
N PRO A 346 5.10 32.70 -0.06
CA PRO A 346 5.83 33.48 0.96
C PRO A 346 5.03 33.58 2.26
N GLY A 347 5.65 33.22 3.38
CA GLY A 347 5.09 33.38 4.72
C GLY A 347 3.90 32.47 5.07
N LEU A 348 3.27 31.77 4.12
CA LEU A 348 2.08 30.96 4.38
C LEU A 348 2.34 29.88 5.44
N VAL A 349 3.39 29.11 5.27
CA VAL A 349 3.76 28.05 6.23
C VAL A 349 4.16 28.68 7.57
N GLY A 350 4.93 29.77 7.56
CA GLY A 350 5.34 30.49 8.79
C GLY A 350 4.14 30.96 9.63
N ILE A 351 3.11 31.50 9.01
CA ILE A 351 1.87 31.91 9.69
C ILE A 351 1.20 30.73 10.39
N LEU A 352 1.16 29.57 9.74
CA LEU A 352 0.58 28.35 10.33
C LEU A 352 1.33 27.88 11.57
N PHE A 353 2.64 28.18 11.67
CA PHE A 353 3.49 27.84 12.81
C PHE A 353 3.76 29.04 13.76
N GLY A 354 2.93 30.11 13.69
CA GLY A 354 2.97 31.22 14.61
C GLY A 354 4.12 32.22 14.37
N VAL A 355 4.78 32.14 13.21
CA VAL A 355 5.85 33.09 12.85
C VAL A 355 5.25 34.41 12.31
N GLU A 356 5.62 35.54 12.91
CA GLU A 356 5.12 36.85 12.49
C GLU A 356 5.54 37.16 11.03
N PRO A 357 4.59 37.59 10.18
CA PRO A 357 4.89 37.94 8.80
C PRO A 357 5.89 39.11 8.73
N GLY A 358 6.95 38.96 7.93
CA GLY A 358 7.98 39.99 7.75
C GLY A 358 9.09 39.99 8.81
N SER A 359 9.04 39.12 9.82
CA SER A 359 10.15 38.90 10.74
C SER A 359 11.36 38.26 10.03
N GLU A 360 12.55 38.40 10.58
CA GLU A 360 13.77 37.76 10.08
C GLU A 360 13.59 36.26 9.98
N MET A 361 12.97 35.64 11.00
CA MET A 361 12.62 34.22 11.03
C MET A 361 11.67 33.84 9.88
N SER A 362 10.67 34.66 9.54
CA SER A 362 9.74 34.40 8.44
C SER A 362 10.44 34.41 7.07
N VAL A 363 11.39 35.32 6.88
CA VAL A 363 12.18 35.42 5.64
C VAL A 363 13.10 34.20 5.51
N GLU A 364 13.79 33.88 6.59
CA GLU A 364 14.71 32.74 6.62
C GLU A 364 13.97 31.39 6.43
N LEU A 365 12.89 31.16 7.17
CA LEU A 365 12.05 29.97 7.04
C LEU A 365 11.52 29.82 5.60
N THR A 366 11.04 30.90 4.99
CA THR A 366 10.55 30.86 3.60
C THR A 366 11.67 30.46 2.62
N ARG A 367 12.89 30.98 2.83
CA ARG A 367 14.05 30.63 2.02
C ARG A 367 14.42 29.16 2.18
N VAL A 368 14.50 28.67 3.41
CA VAL A 368 14.83 27.27 3.72
C VAL A 368 13.79 26.32 3.17
N LEU A 369 12.49 26.61 3.35
CA LEU A 369 11.41 25.80 2.80
C LEU A 369 11.52 25.61 1.28
N ARG A 370 11.92 26.66 0.55
CA ARG A 370 12.12 26.58 -0.91
C ARG A 370 13.29 25.67 -1.29
N ILE A 371 14.38 25.70 -0.52
CA ILE A 371 15.51 24.78 -0.72
C ILE A 371 15.06 23.35 -0.41
N PHE A 372 14.45 23.16 0.76
CA PHE A 372 14.00 21.85 1.23
C PHE A 372 12.97 21.20 0.29
N ALA A 373 12.09 22.00 -0.32
CA ALA A 373 11.11 21.52 -1.29
C ALA A 373 11.74 20.79 -2.49
N LEU A 374 12.97 21.14 -2.88
CA LEU A 374 13.67 20.50 -4.01
C LEU A 374 14.01 19.04 -3.75
N MET A 375 14.14 18.63 -2.47
CA MET A 375 14.41 17.24 -2.13
C MET A 375 13.16 16.34 -2.24
N LEU A 376 11.93 16.88 -2.14
CA LEU A 376 10.71 16.10 -1.99
C LEU A 376 10.44 15.18 -3.19
N ILE A 377 10.70 15.65 -4.42
CA ILE A 377 10.49 14.81 -5.62
C ILE A 377 11.50 13.66 -5.70
N PRO A 378 12.83 13.89 -5.63
CA PRO A 378 13.82 12.80 -5.58
C PRO A 378 13.53 11.79 -4.46
N PHE A 379 13.15 12.29 -3.29
CA PHE A 379 12.77 11.47 -2.14
C PHE A 379 11.56 10.58 -2.44
N ALA A 380 10.47 11.15 -2.97
CA ALA A 380 9.27 10.41 -3.32
C ALA A 380 9.53 9.36 -4.41
N VAL A 381 10.35 9.66 -5.41
CA VAL A 381 10.77 8.71 -6.45
C VAL A 381 11.52 7.54 -5.84
N THR A 382 12.46 7.80 -4.92
CA THR A 382 13.21 6.76 -4.21
C THR A 382 12.28 5.82 -3.44
N GLN A 383 11.26 6.35 -2.77
CA GLN A 383 10.28 5.55 -2.01
C GLN A 383 9.42 4.65 -2.90
N ILE A 384 8.98 5.15 -4.06
CA ILE A 384 8.24 4.34 -5.05
C ILE A 384 9.10 3.22 -5.62
N LEU A 385 10.37 3.49 -5.94
CA LEU A 385 11.29 2.46 -6.43
C LEU A 385 11.58 1.40 -5.37
N LEU A 386 11.79 1.82 -4.12
CA LEU A 386 12.02 0.93 -2.99
C LEU A 386 10.83 -0.03 -2.77
N SER A 387 9.62 0.50 -2.84
CA SER A 387 8.38 -0.29 -2.75
C SER A 387 8.23 -1.24 -3.94
N THR A 388 8.66 -0.82 -5.14
CA THR A 388 8.67 -1.68 -6.34
C THR A 388 9.58 -2.89 -6.14
N TYR A 389 10.76 -2.71 -5.54
CA TYR A 389 11.68 -3.84 -5.26
C TYR A 389 11.09 -4.83 -4.25
N GLN A 390 10.35 -4.34 -3.26
CA GLN A 390 9.65 -5.19 -2.30
C GLN A 390 8.54 -6.01 -2.98
N ILE A 391 7.70 -5.38 -3.81
CA ILE A 391 6.62 -6.07 -4.55
C ILE A 391 7.20 -7.18 -5.45
N LEU A 392 8.38 -6.96 -6.02
CA LEU A 392 9.10 -7.94 -6.85
C LEU A 392 9.81 -9.04 -6.04
N GLY A 393 9.79 -9.00 -4.71
CA GLY A 393 10.52 -9.94 -3.85
C GLY A 393 12.04 -9.73 -3.84
N HIS A 394 12.52 -8.56 -4.26
CA HIS A 394 13.93 -8.18 -4.20
C HIS A 394 14.29 -7.56 -2.83
N GLU A 395 14.02 -8.28 -1.75
CA GLU A 395 14.15 -7.84 -0.35
C GLU A 395 15.54 -7.26 -0.05
N ARG A 396 16.62 -7.93 -0.49
CA ARG A 396 17.99 -7.45 -0.29
C ARG A 396 18.25 -6.10 -0.95
N THR A 397 17.73 -5.91 -2.17
CA THR A 397 17.85 -4.63 -2.88
C THR A 397 17.12 -3.53 -2.12
N SER A 398 15.92 -3.81 -1.61
CA SER A 398 15.15 -2.88 -0.82
C SER A 398 15.88 -2.48 0.47
N VAL A 399 16.37 -3.43 1.25
CA VAL A 399 17.11 -3.14 2.50
C VAL A 399 18.39 -2.35 2.24
N VAL A 400 19.17 -2.73 1.22
CA VAL A 400 20.40 -2.00 0.85
C VAL A 400 20.10 -0.56 0.45
N THR A 401 19.07 -0.34 -0.37
CA THR A 401 18.69 1.02 -0.79
C THR A 401 18.13 1.86 0.35
N ALA A 402 17.34 1.27 1.27
CA ALA A 402 16.85 1.94 2.46
C ALA A 402 18.01 2.35 3.40
N THR A 403 18.96 1.45 3.63
CA THR A 403 20.14 1.74 4.45
C THR A 403 21.02 2.82 3.81
N ALA A 404 21.21 2.76 2.49
CA ALA A 404 21.93 3.80 1.75
C ALA A 404 21.20 5.16 1.81
N GLN A 405 19.88 5.17 1.80
CA GLN A 405 19.08 6.39 1.97
C GLN A 405 19.39 7.08 3.30
N THR A 406 19.34 6.35 4.42
CA THR A 406 19.69 6.87 5.74
C THR A 406 21.13 7.40 5.75
N ALA A 407 22.09 6.58 5.34
CA ALA A 407 23.50 6.95 5.37
C ALA A 407 23.79 8.18 4.51
N MET A 408 23.30 8.23 3.27
CA MET A 408 23.59 9.31 2.33
C MET A 408 22.88 10.60 2.68
N LEU A 409 21.66 10.55 3.25
CA LEU A 409 20.98 11.73 3.72
C LEU A 409 21.73 12.37 4.89
N VAL A 410 22.13 11.57 5.89
CA VAL A 410 22.91 12.05 7.04
C VAL A 410 24.29 12.54 6.60
N ILE A 411 24.99 11.80 5.74
CA ILE A 411 26.30 12.21 5.20
C ILE A 411 26.16 13.50 4.38
N GLY A 412 25.09 13.64 3.58
CA GLY A 412 24.84 14.84 2.80
C GLY A 412 24.70 16.08 3.67
N VAL A 413 23.87 15.99 4.74
CA VAL A 413 23.68 17.08 5.70
C VAL A 413 24.98 17.35 6.47
N TRP A 414 25.63 16.32 7.02
CA TRP A 414 26.87 16.44 7.77
C TRP A 414 28.02 17.01 6.94
N SER A 415 28.19 16.56 5.69
CA SER A 415 29.29 17.02 4.84
C SER A 415 29.21 18.51 4.51
N ILE A 416 28.00 19.05 4.34
CA ILE A 416 27.80 20.48 4.05
C ILE A 416 28.23 21.36 5.22
N THR A 417 28.10 20.90 6.47
CA THR A 417 28.59 21.68 7.64
C THR A 417 30.10 21.90 7.61
N HIS A 418 30.86 21.04 6.90
CA HIS A 418 32.31 21.12 6.76
C HIS A 418 32.76 21.86 5.49
N ILE A 419 31.83 22.18 4.59
CA ILE A 419 32.08 22.93 3.36
C ILE A 419 31.68 24.38 3.60
N GLY A 420 32.65 25.26 3.89
CA GLY A 420 32.36 26.68 4.15
C GLY A 420 31.64 27.35 2.98
N GLY A 421 30.70 28.24 3.31
CA GLY A 421 29.96 29.09 2.34
C GLY A 421 28.72 28.44 1.71
N ILE A 422 28.33 27.23 2.09
CA ILE A 422 27.10 26.57 1.65
C ILE A 422 26.20 26.35 2.87
N GLU A 423 24.92 26.69 2.78
CA GLU A 423 23.97 26.49 3.85
C GLU A 423 23.67 25.00 4.07
N LEU A 424 23.57 24.57 5.34
CA LEU A 424 23.27 23.19 5.76
C LEU A 424 22.08 22.58 5.01
N TRP A 425 21.08 23.37 4.71
CA TRP A 425 19.83 22.96 4.06
C TRP A 425 20.02 22.34 2.67
N TRP A 426 21.07 22.71 1.95
CA TRP A 426 21.44 22.07 0.69
C TRP A 426 21.93 20.63 0.86
N GLY A 427 22.32 20.24 2.07
CA GLY A 427 22.69 18.90 2.41
C GLY A 427 21.56 17.89 2.23
N PHE A 428 20.32 18.30 2.49
CA PHE A 428 19.14 17.48 2.25
C PHE A 428 18.94 17.18 0.76
N VAL A 429 19.07 18.21 -0.08
CA VAL A 429 18.94 18.07 -1.53
C VAL A 429 20.06 17.18 -2.09
N ALA A 430 21.30 17.46 -1.68
CA ALA A 430 22.46 16.68 -2.09
C ALA A 430 22.35 15.22 -1.64
N GLY A 431 21.95 14.97 -0.38
CA GLY A 431 21.73 13.64 0.16
C GLY A 431 20.70 12.85 -0.64
N CYS A 432 19.53 13.42 -0.92
CA CYS A 432 18.49 12.77 -1.72
C CYS A 432 18.92 12.48 -3.16
N LEU A 433 19.67 13.38 -3.79
CA LEU A 433 20.21 13.14 -5.13
C LEU A 433 21.28 12.03 -5.13
N LEU A 434 22.14 11.98 -4.11
CA LEU A 434 23.11 10.90 -3.93
C LEU A 434 22.42 9.55 -3.74
N VAL A 435 21.35 9.49 -2.94
CA VAL A 435 20.53 8.28 -2.78
C VAL A 435 19.99 7.80 -4.13
N LEU A 436 19.39 8.70 -4.90
CA LEU A 436 18.81 8.37 -6.21
C LEU A 436 19.89 7.87 -7.18
N LEU A 437 21.04 8.53 -7.23
CA LEU A 437 22.17 8.11 -8.06
C LEU A 437 22.73 6.74 -7.64
N PHE A 438 22.88 6.53 -6.32
CA PHE A 438 23.27 5.24 -5.78
C PHE A 438 22.28 4.14 -6.17
N GLN A 439 20.98 4.41 -6.00
CA GLN A 439 19.92 3.47 -6.32
C GLN A 439 19.96 3.07 -7.80
N ILE A 440 20.08 4.04 -8.70
CA ILE A 440 20.22 3.79 -10.15
C ILE A 440 21.48 2.96 -10.45
N GLY A 441 22.62 3.34 -9.88
CA GLY A 441 23.89 2.64 -10.09
C GLY A 441 23.85 1.20 -9.56
N TYR A 442 23.36 1.02 -8.34
CA TYR A 442 23.27 -0.29 -7.68
C TYR A 442 22.32 -1.24 -8.42
N THR A 443 21.11 -0.77 -8.78
CA THR A 443 20.15 -1.60 -9.50
C THR A 443 20.56 -1.90 -10.92
N THR A 444 21.23 -0.96 -11.59
CA THR A 444 21.82 -1.20 -12.92
C THR A 444 22.91 -2.27 -12.87
N ALA A 445 23.86 -2.17 -11.91
CA ALA A 445 24.89 -3.18 -11.72
C ALA A 445 24.30 -4.54 -11.37
N ARG A 446 23.29 -4.56 -10.48
CA ARG A 446 22.64 -5.79 -10.06
C ARG A 446 21.80 -6.42 -11.17
N SER A 447 21.12 -5.63 -12.00
CA SER A 447 20.33 -6.14 -13.14
C SER A 447 21.18 -6.91 -14.15
N GLN A 448 22.45 -6.56 -14.30
CA GLN A 448 23.40 -7.27 -15.17
C GLN A 448 23.80 -8.65 -14.64
N MET A 449 23.61 -8.92 -13.36
CA MET A 449 23.92 -10.22 -12.73
C MET A 449 22.82 -11.27 -12.96
N TYR A 450 21.65 -10.88 -13.45
CA TYR A 450 20.56 -11.81 -13.71
C TYR A 450 20.66 -12.40 -15.12
N HIS A 451 20.33 -13.68 -15.24
CA HIS A 451 20.33 -14.38 -16.53
C HIS A 451 19.15 -13.99 -17.43
N VAL A 452 18.13 -13.35 -16.86
CA VAL A 452 16.94 -12.84 -17.56
C VAL A 452 17.07 -11.32 -17.71
N PRO A 453 16.72 -10.74 -18.88
CA PRO A 453 16.76 -9.29 -19.06
C PRO A 453 15.79 -8.61 -18.07
N ILE A 454 16.36 -7.75 -17.21
CA ILE A 454 15.64 -7.00 -16.18
C ILE A 454 15.76 -5.50 -16.48
N SER A 455 14.70 -4.74 -16.21
CA SER A 455 14.74 -3.28 -16.29
C SER A 455 15.75 -2.73 -15.28
N PRO A 456 16.75 -1.93 -15.69
CA PRO A 456 17.80 -1.49 -14.76
C PRO A 456 17.29 -0.70 -13.56
N LEU A 457 16.29 0.16 -13.76
CA LEU A 457 15.79 1.04 -12.71
C LEU A 457 14.71 0.38 -11.84
N THR A 458 13.71 -0.21 -12.47
CA THR A 458 12.56 -0.78 -11.76
C THR A 458 12.76 -2.21 -11.30
N MET A 459 13.79 -2.89 -11.80
CA MET A 459 14.06 -4.32 -11.59
C MET A 459 12.94 -5.25 -12.08
N ILE A 460 11.99 -4.75 -12.88
CA ILE A 460 10.93 -5.57 -13.47
C ILE A 460 11.54 -6.44 -14.57
N PRO A 461 11.30 -7.77 -14.56
CA PRO A 461 11.73 -8.65 -15.63
C PRO A 461 11.11 -8.23 -16.97
N LYS A 462 11.92 -8.19 -18.03
CA LYS A 462 11.45 -7.85 -19.38
C LYS A 462 10.79 -9.04 -20.09
N GLU A 463 11.13 -10.24 -19.65
CA GLU A 463 10.58 -11.50 -20.14
C GLU A 463 9.86 -12.21 -18.98
N ALA A 464 8.65 -12.64 -19.24
CA ALA A 464 7.91 -13.43 -18.28
C ALA A 464 8.23 -14.93 -18.46
N GLU A 465 7.98 -15.72 -17.42
CA GLU A 465 8.02 -17.19 -17.50
C GLU A 465 6.82 -17.66 -18.34
N GLY A 466 7.05 -18.00 -19.60
CA GLY A 466 6.02 -18.48 -20.53
C GLY A 466 5.72 -17.51 -21.67
N PHE A 467 4.74 -17.90 -22.49
CA PHE A 467 4.23 -17.05 -23.57
C PHE A 467 3.13 -16.15 -23.03
N ILE A 468 3.19 -14.86 -23.36
CA ILE A 468 2.22 -13.87 -22.86
C ILE A 468 1.54 -13.17 -24.04
N PHE A 469 0.21 -13.03 -23.91
CA PHE A 469 -0.63 -12.20 -24.74
C PHE A 469 -1.32 -11.14 -23.88
N ASP A 470 -1.18 -9.87 -24.23
CA ASP A 470 -1.77 -8.72 -23.54
C ASP A 470 -2.44 -7.80 -24.55
N ARG A 471 -3.72 -7.50 -24.35
CA ARG A 471 -4.45 -6.54 -25.18
C ARG A 471 -5.52 -5.80 -24.39
N SER A 472 -5.71 -4.51 -24.72
CA SER A 472 -6.91 -3.75 -24.35
C SER A 472 -7.89 -3.78 -25.49
N VAL A 473 -9.11 -4.22 -25.22
CA VAL A 473 -10.18 -4.47 -26.20
C VAL A 473 -11.27 -3.42 -26.01
N ASN A 474 -11.66 -2.74 -27.07
CA ASN A 474 -12.76 -1.79 -27.01
C ASN A 474 -14.11 -2.51 -26.87
N TYR A 475 -15.12 -1.84 -26.29
CA TYR A 475 -16.45 -2.40 -26.09
C TYR A 475 -17.27 -2.44 -27.40
N ASN A 476 -16.73 -3.07 -28.43
CA ASN A 476 -17.40 -3.33 -29.70
C ASN A 476 -17.14 -4.75 -30.19
N VAL A 477 -18.07 -5.27 -30.98
CA VAL A 477 -18.04 -6.66 -31.44
C VAL A 477 -16.88 -6.91 -32.41
N GLU A 478 -16.52 -5.93 -33.22
CA GLU A 478 -15.45 -6.06 -34.22
C GLU A 478 -14.08 -6.27 -33.56
N ASP A 479 -13.79 -5.49 -32.49
CA ASP A 479 -12.53 -5.60 -31.77
C ASP A 479 -12.44 -6.90 -30.93
N VAL A 480 -13.58 -7.37 -30.44
CA VAL A 480 -13.70 -8.68 -29.79
C VAL A 480 -13.30 -9.81 -30.75
N TYR A 481 -13.90 -9.85 -31.97
CA TYR A 481 -13.56 -10.90 -32.94
C TYR A 481 -12.12 -10.77 -33.48
N ALA A 482 -11.62 -9.58 -33.67
CA ALA A 482 -10.22 -9.37 -34.04
C ALA A 482 -9.29 -9.91 -32.93
N THR A 483 -9.62 -9.67 -31.66
CA THR A 483 -8.85 -10.16 -30.53
C THR A 483 -8.89 -11.69 -30.42
N LEU A 484 -10.05 -12.30 -30.66
CA LEU A 484 -10.19 -13.77 -30.66
C LEU A 484 -9.32 -14.42 -31.76
N THR A 485 -9.24 -13.79 -32.92
CA THR A 485 -8.35 -14.25 -34.01
C THR A 485 -6.88 -14.21 -33.57
N ASP A 486 -6.47 -13.15 -32.89
CA ASP A 486 -5.11 -13.00 -32.37
C ASP A 486 -4.83 -13.99 -31.24
N ILE A 487 -5.81 -14.27 -30.36
CA ILE A 487 -5.71 -15.31 -29.32
C ILE A 487 -5.54 -16.68 -29.92
N ASP A 488 -6.33 -17.04 -30.94
CA ASP A 488 -6.22 -18.34 -31.62
C ASP A 488 -4.83 -18.53 -32.25
N GLN A 489 -4.30 -17.48 -32.90
CA GLN A 489 -2.95 -17.52 -33.45
C GLN A 489 -1.88 -17.64 -32.34
N PHE A 490 -2.04 -16.88 -31.26
CA PHE A 490 -1.14 -16.94 -30.09
C PHE A 490 -1.09 -18.34 -29.46
N LEU A 491 -2.25 -18.99 -29.28
CA LEU A 491 -2.33 -20.34 -28.71
C LEU A 491 -1.68 -21.39 -29.60
N LYS A 492 -1.81 -21.24 -30.94
CA LYS A 492 -1.12 -22.09 -31.93
C LYS A 492 0.39 -21.90 -31.87
N ASP A 493 0.85 -20.65 -31.83
CA ASP A 493 2.28 -20.31 -31.78
C ASP A 493 2.92 -20.77 -30.45
N SER A 494 2.15 -20.76 -29.38
CA SER A 494 2.54 -21.28 -28.06
C SER A 494 2.46 -22.81 -27.95
N LYS A 495 2.14 -23.52 -29.06
CA LYS A 495 2.04 -24.98 -29.15
C LYS A 495 1.05 -25.60 -28.17
N VAL A 496 -0.04 -24.89 -27.87
CA VAL A 496 -1.13 -25.39 -27.04
C VAL A 496 -1.87 -26.50 -27.81
N PRO A 497 -2.23 -27.63 -27.16
CA PRO A 497 -3.04 -28.68 -27.79
C PRO A 497 -4.38 -28.12 -28.32
N ALA A 498 -4.78 -28.54 -29.52
CA ALA A 498 -5.93 -27.98 -30.23
C ALA A 498 -7.23 -28.01 -29.41
N ALA A 499 -7.47 -29.07 -28.62
CA ALA A 499 -8.63 -29.16 -27.76
C ALA A 499 -8.62 -28.10 -26.65
N ALA A 500 -7.48 -27.84 -26.00
CA ALA A 500 -7.35 -26.83 -24.98
C ALA A 500 -7.45 -25.42 -25.58
N ALA A 501 -6.88 -25.19 -26.76
CA ALA A 501 -6.98 -23.93 -27.50
C ALA A 501 -8.44 -23.63 -27.88
N PHE A 502 -9.18 -24.63 -28.35
CA PHE A 502 -10.60 -24.49 -28.66
C PHE A 502 -11.42 -24.12 -27.41
N ASP A 503 -11.21 -24.80 -26.30
CA ASP A 503 -11.90 -24.51 -25.04
C ASP A 503 -11.66 -23.08 -24.55
N ILE A 504 -10.41 -22.61 -24.62
CA ILE A 504 -10.05 -21.23 -24.24
C ILE A 504 -10.71 -20.23 -25.17
N ASN A 505 -10.67 -20.45 -26.50
CA ASN A 505 -11.28 -19.54 -27.48
C ASN A 505 -12.78 -19.40 -27.27
N VAL A 506 -13.51 -20.51 -27.06
CA VAL A 506 -14.95 -20.50 -26.79
C VAL A 506 -15.26 -19.74 -25.50
N CYS A 507 -14.50 -19.97 -24.43
CA CYS A 507 -14.69 -19.24 -23.17
C CYS A 507 -14.36 -17.75 -23.29
N CYS A 508 -13.29 -17.40 -24.01
CA CYS A 508 -12.94 -16.00 -24.27
C CYS A 508 -14.01 -15.30 -25.11
N GLU A 509 -14.51 -15.96 -26.17
CA GLU A 509 -15.57 -15.41 -27.02
C GLU A 509 -16.82 -15.04 -26.22
N GLU A 510 -17.29 -15.97 -25.42
CA GLU A 510 -18.50 -15.78 -24.62
C GLU A 510 -18.34 -14.69 -23.57
N LEU A 511 -17.23 -14.71 -22.82
CA LEU A 511 -16.98 -13.74 -21.77
C LEU A 511 -16.70 -12.34 -22.33
N MET A 512 -15.90 -12.22 -23.38
CA MET A 512 -15.57 -10.93 -23.99
C MET A 512 -16.79 -10.32 -24.70
N SER A 513 -17.61 -11.13 -25.38
CA SER A 513 -18.85 -10.69 -26.00
C SER A 513 -19.85 -10.20 -24.95
N ASN A 514 -19.96 -10.92 -23.83
CA ASN A 514 -20.79 -10.52 -22.69
C ASN A 514 -20.33 -9.18 -22.10
N ILE A 515 -19.03 -9.01 -21.85
CA ILE A 515 -18.45 -7.75 -21.39
C ILE A 515 -18.77 -6.61 -22.37
N ALA A 516 -18.57 -6.81 -23.67
CA ALA A 516 -18.81 -5.81 -24.69
C ALA A 516 -20.31 -5.43 -24.81
N GLN A 517 -21.23 -6.40 -24.71
CA GLN A 517 -22.68 -6.18 -24.81
C GLN A 517 -23.26 -5.43 -23.61
N HIS A 518 -22.90 -5.84 -22.40
CA HIS A 518 -23.40 -5.22 -21.16
C HIS A 518 -22.78 -3.85 -20.86
N SER A 519 -21.74 -3.46 -21.60
CA SER A 519 -21.08 -2.15 -21.48
C SER A 519 -21.55 -1.15 -22.54
N LYS A 520 -22.53 -1.49 -23.40
CA LYS A 520 -23.09 -0.58 -24.39
C LYS A 520 -23.68 0.68 -23.74
N GLY A 521 -23.25 1.84 -24.24
CA GLY A 521 -23.67 3.17 -23.73
C GLY A 521 -22.70 3.83 -22.79
N ARG A 522 -21.54 3.25 -22.55
CA ARG A 522 -20.44 3.86 -21.80
C ARG A 522 -19.42 4.53 -22.73
N ILE A 523 -18.71 5.49 -22.16
CA ILE A 523 -17.80 6.43 -22.85
C ILE A 523 -16.87 5.69 -23.81
N THR A 524 -16.78 6.17 -25.04
CA THR A 524 -16.04 5.61 -26.19
C THR A 524 -14.52 5.44 -25.99
N THR A 525 -13.96 5.93 -24.87
CA THR A 525 -12.54 5.85 -24.51
C THR A 525 -12.21 4.71 -23.54
N GLN A 526 -13.18 3.89 -23.16
CA GLN A 526 -12.99 2.81 -22.20
C GLN A 526 -12.80 1.48 -22.92
N SER A 527 -11.85 0.70 -22.44
CA SER A 527 -11.56 -0.66 -22.89
C SER A 527 -11.53 -1.60 -21.70
N PHE A 528 -11.64 -2.89 -21.94
CA PHE A 528 -11.33 -3.94 -21.01
C PHE A 528 -10.01 -4.62 -21.38
N ASP A 529 -9.33 -5.22 -20.40
CA ASP A 529 -8.03 -5.85 -20.60
C ASP A 529 -8.16 -7.37 -20.66
N VAL A 530 -7.43 -7.97 -21.58
CA VAL A 530 -7.27 -9.41 -21.79
C VAL A 530 -5.81 -9.76 -21.59
N HIS A 531 -5.54 -10.66 -20.65
CA HIS A 531 -4.20 -11.17 -20.36
C HIS A 531 -4.21 -12.70 -20.40
N LEU A 532 -3.35 -13.31 -21.24
CA LEU A 532 -3.13 -14.75 -21.25
C LEU A 532 -1.67 -15.05 -20.96
N CYS A 533 -1.44 -16.10 -20.16
CA CYS A 533 -0.12 -16.66 -19.88
C CYS A 533 -0.16 -18.16 -20.11
N VAL A 534 0.68 -18.66 -21.00
CA VAL A 534 0.86 -20.08 -21.29
C VAL A 534 2.21 -20.55 -20.76
N ASN A 535 2.23 -21.51 -19.86
CA ASN A 535 3.46 -22.09 -19.32
C ASN A 535 3.30 -23.59 -19.06
N ASP A 536 4.33 -24.23 -18.50
CA ASP A 536 4.35 -25.68 -18.23
C ASP A 536 3.24 -26.17 -17.28
N LYS A 537 2.59 -25.26 -16.52
CA LYS A 537 1.52 -25.59 -15.58
C LYS A 537 0.14 -25.53 -16.21
N GLY A 538 0.00 -24.81 -17.33
CA GLY A 538 -1.28 -24.60 -18.02
C GLY A 538 -1.45 -23.24 -18.63
N ILE A 539 -2.69 -22.93 -18.96
CA ILE A 539 -3.13 -21.66 -19.55
C ILE A 539 -3.89 -20.87 -18.50
N TYR A 540 -3.45 -19.66 -18.28
CA TYR A 540 -4.08 -18.68 -17.39
C TYR A 540 -4.67 -17.57 -18.25
N VAL A 541 -5.94 -17.24 -18.02
CA VAL A 541 -6.61 -16.13 -18.67
C VAL A 541 -7.19 -15.19 -17.62
N THR A 542 -6.91 -13.91 -17.74
CA THR A 542 -7.48 -12.87 -16.88
C THR A 542 -8.18 -11.83 -17.75
N LEU A 543 -9.46 -11.59 -17.48
CA LEU A 543 -10.25 -10.53 -18.11
C LEU A 543 -10.57 -9.48 -17.06
N LYS A 544 -10.29 -8.20 -17.35
CA LYS A 544 -10.56 -7.09 -16.43
C LYS A 544 -11.37 -6.02 -17.12
N ASP A 545 -12.54 -5.70 -16.58
CA ASP A 545 -13.35 -4.60 -17.04
C ASP A 545 -13.74 -3.64 -15.90
N ALA A 546 -13.98 -2.38 -16.25
CA ALA A 546 -14.34 -1.33 -15.31
C ALA A 546 -15.86 -1.12 -15.18
N GLY A 547 -16.64 -2.14 -15.49
CA GLY A 547 -18.08 -2.16 -15.48
C GLY A 547 -18.74 -2.16 -14.10
N LYS A 548 -20.08 -2.27 -14.07
CA LYS A 548 -20.82 -2.58 -12.84
C LYS A 548 -20.45 -4.01 -12.40
N PRO A 549 -20.50 -4.31 -11.09
CA PRO A 549 -20.30 -5.67 -10.62
C PRO A 549 -21.24 -6.65 -11.33
N PHE A 550 -20.69 -7.63 -12.01
CA PHE A 550 -21.43 -8.70 -12.68
C PHE A 550 -20.66 -9.99 -12.56
N ASP A 551 -21.24 -10.96 -11.86
CA ASP A 551 -20.66 -12.28 -11.63
C ASP A 551 -21.15 -13.28 -12.68
N PRO A 552 -20.34 -13.59 -13.72
CA PRO A 552 -20.75 -14.50 -14.78
C PRO A 552 -20.96 -15.94 -14.31
N ILE A 553 -20.26 -16.35 -13.24
CA ILE A 553 -20.36 -17.71 -12.68
C ILE A 553 -21.72 -17.86 -12.00
N LYS A 554 -22.12 -16.86 -11.25
CA LYS A 554 -23.41 -16.86 -10.57
C LYS A 554 -24.55 -16.78 -11.57
N ALA A 555 -24.41 -15.96 -12.61
CA ALA A 555 -25.38 -15.86 -13.71
C ALA A 555 -25.52 -17.21 -14.46
N GLY A 556 -24.40 -17.89 -14.78
CA GLY A 556 -24.41 -19.20 -15.41
C GLY A 556 -25.10 -20.29 -14.55
N LYS A 557 -24.88 -20.27 -13.22
CA LYS A 557 -25.55 -21.21 -12.29
C LYS A 557 -27.05 -20.93 -12.14
N MET A 558 -27.47 -19.67 -12.15
CA MET A 558 -28.91 -19.32 -12.13
C MET A 558 -29.63 -19.80 -13.39
N ALA A 559 -28.95 -19.84 -14.54
CA ALA A 559 -29.49 -20.42 -15.76
C ALA A 559 -29.72 -21.94 -15.65
N ASP A 560 -29.01 -22.67 -14.77
CA ASP A 560 -29.24 -24.10 -14.48
C ASP A 560 -30.56 -24.33 -13.70
N GLU A 561 -30.95 -23.42 -12.81
CA GLU A 561 -32.16 -23.54 -12.00
C GLU A 561 -33.44 -23.24 -12.79
N HIS A 562 -33.33 -22.56 -13.95
CA HIS A 562 -34.44 -22.12 -14.78
C HIS A 562 -34.54 -22.86 -16.13
N ILE A 563 -34.09 -24.11 -16.19
CA ILE A 563 -34.21 -24.96 -17.40
C ILE A 563 -35.69 -25.12 -17.76
N GLY A 564 -36.13 -24.47 -18.85
CA GLY A 564 -37.50 -24.56 -19.36
C GLY A 564 -38.22 -23.23 -19.50
N THR A 565 -37.65 -22.13 -19.06
CA THR A 565 -38.12 -20.78 -19.38
C THR A 565 -37.38 -20.25 -20.61
N GLN A 566 -38.06 -19.44 -21.46
CA GLN A 566 -37.50 -18.91 -22.72
C GLN A 566 -36.33 -17.91 -22.54
N ASP A 567 -35.70 -17.88 -21.38
CA ASP A 567 -34.64 -16.93 -21.04
C ASP A 567 -33.27 -17.54 -21.39
N ASN A 568 -32.88 -17.41 -22.67
CA ASN A 568 -31.60 -17.86 -23.21
C ASN A 568 -30.44 -16.89 -22.88
N GLU A 569 -30.68 -15.85 -22.09
CA GLU A 569 -29.74 -14.74 -21.89
C GLU A 569 -28.40 -15.12 -21.22
N HIS A 570 -28.32 -16.26 -20.55
CA HIS A 570 -27.13 -16.71 -19.83
C HIS A 570 -26.66 -18.12 -20.23
N MET A 571 -27.16 -18.68 -21.34
CA MET A 571 -26.81 -20.03 -21.76
C MET A 571 -25.32 -20.17 -22.10
N GLY A 572 -24.69 -19.14 -22.66
CA GLY A 572 -23.27 -19.13 -22.97
C GLY A 572 -22.38 -19.09 -21.71
N LEU A 573 -22.78 -18.36 -20.67
CA LEU A 573 -22.04 -18.34 -19.40
C LEU A 573 -22.07 -19.71 -18.69
N ARG A 574 -23.15 -20.46 -18.87
CA ARG A 574 -23.24 -21.86 -18.44
C ARG A 574 -22.24 -22.76 -19.18
N LEU A 575 -22.10 -22.56 -20.50
CA LEU A 575 -21.12 -23.27 -21.30
C LEU A 575 -19.70 -23.04 -20.77
N VAL A 576 -19.34 -21.80 -20.44
CA VAL A 576 -18.03 -21.45 -19.88
C VAL A 576 -17.74 -22.22 -18.60
N THR A 577 -18.68 -22.26 -17.65
CA THR A 577 -18.48 -22.96 -16.35
C THR A 577 -18.38 -24.48 -16.50
N ASN A 578 -18.96 -25.05 -17.55
CA ASN A 578 -18.86 -26.48 -17.86
C ASN A 578 -17.54 -26.83 -18.56
N ILE A 579 -17.05 -25.98 -19.47
CA ILE A 579 -15.78 -26.19 -20.20
C ILE A 579 -14.58 -25.96 -19.30
N ILE A 580 -14.61 -24.90 -18.47
CA ILE A 580 -13.52 -24.55 -17.53
C ILE A 580 -14.12 -24.39 -16.13
N PRO A 581 -14.17 -25.48 -15.34
CA PRO A 581 -14.67 -25.42 -13.95
C PRO A 581 -13.83 -24.53 -13.04
N ASP A 582 -12.51 -24.39 -13.34
CA ASP A 582 -11.59 -23.54 -12.60
C ASP A 582 -11.70 -22.07 -13.07
N ILE A 583 -12.90 -21.53 -12.98
CA ILE A 583 -13.22 -20.13 -13.23
C ILE A 583 -13.53 -19.43 -11.90
N THR A 584 -12.97 -18.23 -11.69
CA THR A 584 -13.28 -17.40 -10.53
C THR A 584 -13.60 -15.98 -10.96
N TYR A 585 -14.48 -15.33 -10.20
CA TYR A 585 -14.85 -13.95 -10.37
C TYR A 585 -14.60 -13.15 -9.10
N LYS A 586 -14.08 -11.93 -9.26
CA LYS A 586 -13.90 -10.96 -8.17
C LYS A 586 -14.22 -9.56 -8.66
N TYR A 587 -14.81 -8.77 -7.77
CA TYR A 587 -14.95 -7.33 -7.98
C TYR A 587 -14.05 -6.58 -7.03
N MET A 588 -12.90 -6.10 -7.53
CA MET A 588 -11.86 -5.44 -6.75
C MET A 588 -11.47 -4.10 -7.40
N TYR A 589 -11.16 -3.10 -6.59
CA TYR A 589 -10.68 -1.78 -7.05
C TYR A 589 -11.60 -1.09 -8.07
N GLY A 590 -12.90 -1.34 -8.00
CA GLY A 590 -13.87 -0.83 -8.96
C GLY A 590 -13.86 -1.52 -10.32
N GLN A 591 -13.37 -2.76 -10.39
CA GLN A 591 -13.23 -3.57 -11.60
C GLN A 591 -13.78 -4.98 -11.38
N ASN A 592 -14.37 -5.54 -12.44
CA ASN A 592 -14.61 -6.97 -12.54
C ASN A 592 -13.32 -7.65 -12.98
N THR A 593 -12.94 -8.71 -12.31
CA THR A 593 -11.81 -9.58 -12.69
C THR A 593 -12.35 -11.00 -12.79
N ILE A 594 -12.24 -11.57 -13.98
CA ILE A 594 -12.55 -12.97 -14.27
C ILE A 594 -11.23 -13.67 -14.51
N PHE A 595 -11.02 -14.76 -13.81
CA PHE A 595 -9.83 -15.59 -13.91
C PHE A 595 -10.21 -17.01 -14.33
N LEU A 596 -9.56 -17.53 -15.37
CA LEU A 596 -9.72 -18.88 -15.88
C LEU A 596 -8.37 -19.58 -15.80
N TRP A 597 -8.38 -20.83 -15.35
CA TRP A 597 -7.21 -21.70 -15.43
C TRP A 597 -7.57 -23.02 -16.08
N LYS A 598 -6.73 -23.41 -17.04
CA LYS A 598 -6.84 -24.70 -17.71
C LYS A 598 -5.51 -25.42 -17.71
N LYS A 599 -5.50 -26.61 -17.16
CA LYS A 599 -4.35 -27.50 -17.22
C LYS A 599 -4.18 -28.00 -18.65
N VAL A 600 -2.96 -28.02 -19.14
CA VAL A 600 -2.58 -28.53 -20.47
C VAL A 600 -1.80 -29.80 -20.33
#